data_6526d5eeec06aca2085ba597a61ec04b
#
_entry.id   6526d5eeec06aca2085ba597a61ec04b
#
_cell.length_a   1.000
_cell.length_b   1.000
_cell.length_c   1.000
_cell.angle_alpha   90.00
_cell.angle_beta   90.00
_cell.angle_gamma   90.00
#
_symmetry.space_group_name_H-M   'P 1'
#
loop_
_entity.id
_entity.type
_entity.pdbx_description
1 polymer ?
#
loop_
_entity_poly.entity_id
_entity_poly.type
_entity_poly.pdbx_seq_one_letter_code
_entity_poly.pdbx_strand_id
1 'polypeptide(L)'
;MEINNIWAVIPAYNEECSIIIIVKKTKKYVNNVAVVDDGSKDKTKVSAEKAGAIVLRHIVNLGKGAALKTGCDLAVKKGAKFIITLDADAQHDPDDIPRFVEKLKKYDIVFSYRKASSKMPLVLRFGNFFISIVANVLYGINLTDT
;
A
#
# COMPACT_ATOMS: atom_id res chain seq x y z
N MET A 1 18.06 1.32 -12.85
CA MET A 1 17.78 1.24 -11.40
C MET A 1 17.70 -0.24 -11.06
N GLU A 2 18.50 -0.69 -10.12
CA GLU A 2 18.44 -2.10 -9.73
C GLU A 2 17.15 -2.38 -8.96
N ILE A 3 16.33 -3.26 -9.48
CA ILE A 3 15.05 -3.70 -8.91
C ILE A 3 15.23 -4.30 -7.49
N ASN A 4 16.47 -4.74 -7.18
CA ASN A 4 16.80 -5.37 -5.89
C ASN A 4 16.68 -4.43 -4.67
N ASN A 5 16.67 -3.12 -4.89
CA ASN A 5 16.59 -2.12 -3.82
C ASN A 5 15.18 -1.53 -3.63
N ILE A 6 14.17 -2.09 -4.32
CA ILE A 6 12.76 -1.70 -4.19
C ILE A 6 12.04 -2.74 -3.33
N TRP A 7 11.31 -2.27 -2.32
CA TRP A 7 10.46 -3.07 -1.48
C TRP A 7 9.01 -2.70 -1.66
N ALA A 8 8.13 -3.69 -1.70
CA ALA A 8 6.70 -3.48 -1.56
C ALA A 8 6.27 -3.76 -0.11
N VAL A 9 5.50 -2.86 0.48
CA VAL A 9 4.93 -2.99 1.82
C VAL A 9 3.41 -3.03 1.70
N ILE A 10 2.81 -4.10 2.21
CA ILE A 10 1.38 -4.40 2.10
C ILE A 10 0.82 -4.62 3.50
N PRO A 11 0.11 -3.63 4.09
CA PRO A 11 -0.66 -3.85 5.30
C PRO A 11 -1.88 -4.71 4.98
N ALA A 12 -2.18 -5.71 5.82
CA ALA A 12 -3.29 -6.63 5.61
C ALA A 12 -4.03 -6.93 6.92
N TYR A 13 -5.36 -6.93 6.87
CA TYR A 13 -6.20 -7.32 7.98
C TYR A 13 -7.45 -8.05 7.48
N ASN A 14 -7.53 -9.37 7.76
CA ASN A 14 -8.59 -10.28 7.27
C ASN A 14 -8.72 -10.29 5.73
N GLU A 15 -7.59 -10.51 5.06
CA GLU A 15 -7.46 -10.47 3.59
C GLU A 15 -7.00 -11.83 3.03
N GLU A 16 -7.43 -12.96 3.63
CA GLU A 16 -6.97 -14.30 3.22
C GLU A 16 -7.23 -14.64 1.75
N CYS A 17 -8.30 -14.07 1.16
CA CYS A 17 -8.69 -14.36 -0.21
C CYS A 17 -7.92 -13.54 -1.26
N SER A 18 -7.61 -12.27 -0.93
CA SER A 18 -6.99 -11.31 -1.86
C SER A 18 -5.48 -11.34 -1.80
N ILE A 19 -4.90 -11.54 -0.60
CA ILE A 19 -3.47 -11.36 -0.35
C ILE A 19 -2.57 -12.23 -1.23
N ILE A 20 -2.97 -13.46 -1.54
CA ILE A 20 -2.18 -14.37 -2.40
C ILE A 20 -2.01 -13.76 -3.79
N ILE A 21 -3.10 -13.24 -4.35
CA ILE A 21 -3.11 -12.68 -5.71
C ILE A 21 -2.24 -11.41 -5.73
N ILE A 22 -2.43 -10.54 -4.75
CA ILE A 22 -1.68 -9.27 -4.65
C ILE A 22 -0.19 -9.54 -4.51
N VAL A 23 0.23 -10.41 -3.59
CA VAL A 23 1.64 -10.75 -3.40
C VAL A 23 2.24 -11.35 -4.67
N LYS A 24 1.56 -12.33 -5.31
CA LYS A 24 2.06 -12.96 -6.53
C LYS A 24 2.20 -11.98 -7.69
N LYS A 25 1.23 -11.08 -7.87
CA LYS A 25 1.32 -10.01 -8.89
C LYS A 25 2.46 -9.04 -8.58
N THR A 26 2.56 -8.57 -7.33
CA THR A 26 3.61 -7.65 -6.90
C THR A 26 5.00 -8.24 -7.13
N LYS A 27 5.19 -9.52 -6.84
CA LYS A 27 6.49 -10.23 -7.03
C LYS A 27 6.93 -10.34 -8.48
N LYS A 28 6.09 -10.08 -9.46
CA LYS A 28 6.52 -9.97 -10.87
C LYS A 28 7.37 -8.74 -11.12
N TYR A 29 7.24 -7.71 -10.30
CA TYR A 29 7.86 -6.39 -10.50
C TYR A 29 8.89 -6.03 -9.44
N VAL A 30 8.78 -6.58 -8.23
CA VAL A 30 9.72 -6.35 -7.13
C VAL A 30 10.08 -7.66 -6.44
N ASN A 31 11.35 -7.83 -6.07
CA ASN A 31 11.82 -9.06 -5.45
C ASN A 31 11.44 -9.14 -3.97
N ASN A 32 11.35 -7.99 -3.30
CA ASN A 32 11.13 -7.92 -1.85
C ASN A 32 9.71 -7.44 -1.56
N VAL A 33 8.87 -8.33 -1.04
CA VAL A 33 7.49 -8.02 -0.63
C VAL A 33 7.35 -8.33 0.85
N ALA A 34 7.09 -7.31 1.65
CA ALA A 34 6.74 -7.41 3.06
C ALA A 34 5.23 -7.26 3.23
N VAL A 35 4.60 -8.24 3.86
CA VAL A 35 3.21 -8.16 4.29
C VAL A 35 3.19 -7.99 5.80
N VAL A 36 2.44 -7.03 6.30
CA VAL A 36 2.20 -6.86 7.73
C VAL A 36 0.76 -7.25 8.04
N ASP A 37 0.61 -8.44 8.61
CA ASP A 37 -0.67 -8.94 9.11
C ASP A 37 -1.00 -8.24 10.43
N ASP A 38 -1.94 -7.33 10.38
CA ASP A 38 -2.33 -6.47 11.51
C ASP A 38 -3.32 -7.16 12.46
N GLY A 39 -2.93 -8.34 12.94
CA GLY A 39 -3.72 -9.11 13.92
C GLY A 39 -4.94 -9.78 13.31
N SER A 40 -4.88 -10.28 12.08
CA SER A 40 -5.99 -10.99 11.41
C SER A 40 -6.47 -12.20 12.20
N LYS A 41 -7.76 -12.48 12.09
CA LYS A 41 -8.42 -13.66 12.69
C LYS A 41 -8.55 -14.83 11.71
N ASP A 42 -8.30 -14.57 10.42
CA ASP A 42 -8.34 -15.52 9.31
C ASP A 42 -6.95 -16.07 8.95
N LYS A 43 -6.80 -16.65 7.77
CA LYS A 43 -5.55 -17.24 7.30
C LYS A 43 -4.66 -16.24 6.52
N THR A 44 -4.87 -14.94 6.66
CA THR A 44 -4.11 -13.88 5.95
C THR A 44 -2.60 -14.13 6.02
N LYS A 45 -2.05 -14.32 7.25
CA LYS A 45 -0.62 -14.60 7.45
C LYS A 45 -0.14 -15.79 6.61
N VAL A 46 -0.81 -16.93 6.77
CA VAL A 46 -0.42 -18.19 6.10
C VAL A 46 -0.52 -18.06 4.59
N SER A 47 -1.54 -17.35 4.10
CA SER A 47 -1.76 -17.07 2.69
C SER A 47 -0.65 -16.20 2.09
N ALA A 48 -0.23 -15.17 2.81
CA ALA A 48 0.88 -14.29 2.40
C ALA A 48 2.23 -15.04 2.38
N GLU A 49 2.52 -15.86 3.41
CA GLU A 49 3.72 -16.70 3.46
C GLU A 49 3.77 -17.68 2.29
N LYS A 50 2.66 -18.37 1.99
CA LYS A 50 2.55 -19.26 0.82
C LYS A 50 2.75 -18.55 -0.51
N ALA A 51 2.38 -17.29 -0.60
CA ALA A 51 2.63 -16.47 -1.79
C ALA A 51 4.09 -16.01 -1.89
N GLY A 52 4.92 -16.26 -0.87
CA GLY A 52 6.36 -15.95 -0.84
C GLY A 52 6.66 -14.52 -0.35
N ALA A 53 5.80 -13.91 0.43
CA ALA A 53 6.08 -12.65 1.12
C ALA A 53 6.89 -12.88 2.41
N ILE A 54 7.64 -11.87 2.82
CA ILE A 54 8.16 -11.75 4.19
C ILE A 54 7.02 -11.25 5.06
N VAL A 55 6.58 -12.03 6.04
CA VAL A 55 5.40 -11.67 6.84
C VAL A 55 5.81 -11.27 8.25
N LEU A 56 5.37 -10.09 8.66
CA LEU A 56 5.35 -9.61 10.04
C LEU A 56 3.91 -9.71 10.55
N ARG A 57 3.74 -9.96 11.84
CA ARG A 57 2.40 -10.02 12.43
C ARG A 57 2.32 -9.24 13.73
N HIS A 58 1.30 -8.41 13.85
CA HIS A 58 0.91 -7.79 15.10
C HIS A 58 0.05 -8.77 15.93
N ILE A 59 0.18 -8.73 17.25
CA ILE A 59 -0.62 -9.57 18.17
C ILE A 59 -2.10 -9.14 18.13
N VAL A 60 -2.33 -7.83 17.99
CA VAL A 60 -3.66 -7.21 17.90
C VAL A 60 -3.67 -6.23 16.74
N ASN A 61 -4.87 -5.86 16.27
CA ASN A 61 -5.01 -4.83 15.25
C ASN A 61 -4.59 -3.47 15.84
N LEU A 62 -3.55 -2.87 15.26
CA LEU A 62 -3.00 -1.56 15.61
C LEU A 62 -3.37 -0.48 14.59
N GLY A 63 -4.03 -0.87 13.50
CA GLY A 63 -4.43 0.00 12.41
C GLY A 63 -3.42 0.08 11.25
N LYS A 64 -3.93 0.42 10.07
CA LYS A 64 -3.18 0.46 8.81
C LYS A 64 -1.89 1.28 8.91
N GLY A 65 -1.91 2.44 9.59
CA GLY A 65 -0.73 3.29 9.75
C GLY A 65 0.38 2.61 10.54
N ALA A 66 0.06 1.88 11.62
CA ALA A 66 1.02 1.12 12.40
C ALA A 66 1.61 -0.04 11.57
N ALA A 67 0.78 -0.74 10.82
CA ALA A 67 1.22 -1.82 9.94
C ALA A 67 2.15 -1.31 8.84
N LEU A 68 1.81 -0.17 8.19
CA LEU A 68 2.69 0.47 7.23
C LEU A 68 4.04 0.83 7.84
N LYS A 69 4.02 1.48 9.03
CA LYS A 69 5.26 1.83 9.73
C LYS A 69 6.13 0.60 9.98
N THR A 70 5.54 -0.47 10.52
CA THR A 70 6.26 -1.72 10.81
C THR A 70 6.90 -2.31 9.56
N GLY A 71 6.18 -2.33 8.43
CA GLY A 71 6.71 -2.83 7.16
C GLY A 71 7.80 -1.93 6.56
N CYS A 72 7.63 -0.61 6.64
CA CYS A 72 8.65 0.35 6.19
C CYS A 72 9.92 0.27 7.04
N ASP A 73 9.81 0.15 8.35
CA ASP A 73 10.96 -0.01 9.26
C ASP A 73 11.75 -1.28 8.90
N LEU A 74 11.07 -2.39 8.60
CA LEU A 74 11.73 -3.60 8.11
C LEU A 74 12.44 -3.36 6.78
N ALA A 75 11.77 -2.75 5.81
CA ALA A 75 12.32 -2.50 4.49
C ALA A 75 13.59 -1.61 4.57
N VAL A 76 13.54 -0.52 5.34
CA VAL A 76 14.69 0.35 5.58
C VAL A 76 15.83 -0.41 6.25
N LYS A 77 15.56 -1.19 7.30
CA LYS A 77 16.54 -2.02 7.99
C LYS A 77 17.21 -3.06 7.05
N LYS A 78 16.49 -3.48 6.01
CA LYS A 78 16.98 -4.39 4.97
C LYS A 78 17.63 -3.67 3.79
N GLY A 79 17.82 -2.37 3.86
CA GLY A 79 18.52 -1.56 2.86
C GLY A 79 17.66 -1.15 1.66
N ALA A 80 16.34 -1.05 1.83
CA ALA A 80 15.47 -0.53 0.78
C ALA A 80 15.88 0.91 0.40
N LYS A 81 16.05 1.16 -0.88
CA LYS A 81 16.20 2.53 -1.41
C LYS A 81 14.85 3.17 -1.72
N PHE A 82 13.90 2.37 -2.15
CA PHE A 82 12.55 2.80 -2.46
C PHE A 82 11.54 1.83 -1.85
N ILE A 83 10.45 2.37 -1.38
CA ILE A 83 9.33 1.61 -0.83
C ILE A 83 8.08 1.96 -1.62
N ILE A 84 7.37 0.94 -2.07
CA ILE A 84 6.06 1.05 -2.70
C ILE A 84 5.04 0.49 -1.71
N THR A 85 4.02 1.26 -1.38
CA THR A 85 2.91 0.80 -0.53
C THR A 85 1.73 0.42 -1.40
N LEU A 86 1.12 -0.73 -1.11
CA LEU A 86 -0.05 -1.26 -1.80
C LEU A 86 -1.07 -1.73 -0.77
N ASP A 87 -2.36 -1.60 -1.07
CA ASP A 87 -3.42 -2.15 -0.24
C ASP A 87 -3.67 -3.62 -0.57
N ALA A 88 -4.07 -4.41 0.44
CA ALA A 88 -4.33 -5.84 0.30
C ALA A 88 -5.71 -6.14 -0.29
N ASP A 89 -6.60 -5.16 -0.42
CA ASP A 89 -8.00 -5.28 -0.85
C ASP A 89 -8.19 -5.33 -2.39
N ALA A 90 -7.10 -5.45 -3.14
CA ALA A 90 -7.07 -5.46 -4.61
C ALA A 90 -7.58 -4.14 -5.27
N GLN A 91 -7.72 -3.06 -4.51
CA GLN A 91 -8.08 -1.77 -5.10
C GLN A 91 -6.90 -1.08 -5.82
N HIS A 92 -5.68 -1.45 -5.47
CA HIS A 92 -4.47 -1.04 -6.19
C HIS A 92 -4.02 -2.17 -7.12
N ASP A 93 -3.81 -1.87 -8.40
CA ASP A 93 -3.30 -2.86 -9.35
C ASP A 93 -1.77 -2.89 -9.30
N PRO A 94 -1.14 -4.02 -8.90
CA PRO A 94 0.31 -4.14 -8.94
C PRO A 94 0.91 -3.97 -10.34
N ASP A 95 0.13 -4.11 -11.39
CA ASP A 95 0.59 -3.90 -12.76
C ASP A 95 0.95 -2.42 -13.06
N ASP A 96 0.57 -1.48 -12.18
CA ASP A 96 1.03 -0.08 -12.23
C ASP A 96 2.45 0.14 -11.64
N ILE A 97 3.02 -0.82 -10.93
CA ILE A 97 4.35 -0.70 -10.29
C ILE A 97 5.44 -0.21 -11.26
N PRO A 98 5.55 -0.73 -12.52
CA PRO A 98 6.56 -0.25 -13.45
C PRO A 98 6.50 1.25 -13.71
N ARG A 99 5.29 1.83 -13.75
CA ARG A 99 5.07 3.28 -13.95
C ARG A 99 5.57 4.10 -12.76
N PHE A 100 5.36 3.59 -11.54
CA PHE A 100 5.91 4.22 -10.32
C PHE A 100 7.43 4.16 -10.30
N VAL A 101 8.01 3.00 -10.61
CA VAL A 101 9.46 2.81 -10.66
C VAL A 101 10.11 3.75 -11.66
N GLU A 102 9.48 3.98 -12.81
CA GLU A 102 9.97 4.95 -13.79
C GLU A 102 9.97 6.38 -13.24
N LYS A 103 8.91 6.78 -12.55
CA LYS A 103 8.81 8.12 -11.93
C LYS A 103 9.79 8.33 -10.78
N LEU A 104 10.08 7.29 -10.00
CA LEU A 104 11.06 7.33 -8.91
C LEU A 104 12.51 7.58 -9.39
N LYS A 105 12.79 7.46 -10.69
CA LYS A 105 14.08 7.91 -11.26
C LYS A 105 14.26 9.42 -11.22
N LYS A 106 13.16 10.17 -11.16
CA LYS A 106 13.14 11.63 -11.26
C LYS A 106 12.61 12.31 -10.00
N TYR A 107 11.79 11.62 -9.22
CA TYR A 107 11.11 12.18 -8.06
C TYR A 107 11.37 11.32 -6.82
N ASP A 108 11.53 11.95 -5.66
CA ASP A 108 11.75 11.27 -4.39
C ASP A 108 10.47 10.62 -3.86
N ILE A 109 9.30 11.20 -4.17
CA ILE A 109 7.99 10.69 -3.76
C ILE A 109 7.04 10.74 -4.96
N VAL A 110 6.28 9.66 -5.15
CA VAL A 110 5.27 9.53 -6.20
C VAL A 110 3.97 9.04 -5.57
N PHE A 111 2.91 9.81 -5.72
CA PHE A 111 1.56 9.43 -5.30
C PHE A 111 0.70 9.09 -6.50
N SER A 112 -0.16 8.07 -6.36
CA SER A 112 -1.29 7.87 -7.27
C SER A 112 -2.53 8.55 -6.70
N TYR A 113 -3.36 9.05 -7.59
CA TYR A 113 -4.71 9.46 -7.25
C TYR A 113 -5.70 8.75 -8.17
N ARG A 114 -6.87 8.41 -7.65
CA ARG A 114 -7.97 7.91 -8.48
C ARG A 114 -8.69 9.08 -9.09
N LYS A 115 -8.88 9.07 -10.40
CA LYS A 115 -9.88 9.97 -11.01
C LYS A 115 -11.24 9.56 -10.46
N ALA A 116 -11.98 10.53 -9.91
CA ALA A 116 -13.34 10.31 -9.40
C ALA A 116 -14.17 9.56 -10.46
N SER A 117 -14.58 8.34 -10.13
CA SER A 117 -15.46 7.57 -11.00
C SER A 117 -16.86 8.21 -10.96
N SER A 118 -17.49 8.38 -12.13
CA SER A 118 -18.88 8.83 -12.24
C SER A 118 -19.89 7.95 -11.47
N LYS A 119 -19.44 6.77 -11.01
CA LYS A 119 -20.23 5.79 -10.22
C LYS A 119 -20.07 5.95 -8.70
N MET A 120 -19.29 6.93 -8.21
CA MET A 120 -19.13 7.13 -6.77
C MET A 120 -20.43 7.67 -6.16
N PRO A 121 -20.95 7.05 -5.08
CA PRO A 121 -22.15 7.53 -4.38
C PRO A 121 -21.98 8.99 -3.94
N LEU A 122 -23.06 9.78 -4.08
CA LEU A 122 -23.05 11.23 -3.76
C LEU A 122 -22.58 11.50 -2.32
N VAL A 123 -22.95 10.65 -1.36
CA VAL A 123 -22.56 10.76 0.05
C VAL A 123 -21.05 10.71 0.21
N LEU A 124 -20.35 9.82 -0.50
CA LEU A 124 -18.89 9.70 -0.46
C LEU A 124 -18.22 10.90 -1.16
N ARG A 125 -18.82 11.43 -2.24
CA ARG A 125 -18.31 12.65 -2.90
C ARG A 125 -18.38 13.87 -1.98
N PHE A 126 -19.46 14.02 -1.21
CA PHE A 126 -19.58 15.10 -0.21
C PHE A 126 -18.57 14.92 0.93
N GLY A 127 -18.38 13.68 1.42
CA GLY A 127 -17.40 13.40 2.46
C GLY A 127 -15.98 13.75 2.02
N ASN A 128 -15.57 13.31 0.84
CA ASN A 128 -14.24 13.60 0.29
C ASN A 128 -14.04 15.10 0.05
N PHE A 129 -15.06 15.79 -0.49
CA PHE A 129 -15.03 17.24 -0.69
C PHE A 129 -14.83 18.00 0.64
N PHE A 130 -15.55 17.60 1.70
CA PHE A 130 -15.40 18.20 3.02
C PHE A 130 -14.01 17.95 3.63
N ILE A 131 -13.50 16.73 3.53
CA ILE A 131 -12.14 16.38 3.99
C ILE A 131 -11.07 17.18 3.23
N SER A 132 -11.21 17.31 1.90
CA SER A 132 -10.29 18.10 1.09
C SER A 132 -10.27 19.57 1.49
N ILE A 133 -11.46 20.18 1.76
CA ILE A 133 -11.53 21.56 2.24
C ILE A 133 -10.84 21.71 3.59
N VAL A 134 -11.14 20.83 4.54
CA VAL A 134 -10.53 20.89 5.88
C VAL A 134 -9.02 20.72 5.80
N ALA A 135 -8.52 19.76 5.01
CA ALA A 135 -7.09 19.55 4.83
C ALA A 135 -6.41 20.74 4.15
N ASN A 136 -7.01 21.31 3.11
CA ASN A 136 -6.47 22.48 2.42
C ASN A 136 -6.39 23.71 3.34
N VAL A 137 -7.41 23.92 4.20
CA VAL A 137 -7.44 25.04 5.15
C VAL A 137 -6.43 24.86 6.28
N LEU A 138 -6.32 23.63 6.83
CA LEU A 138 -5.45 23.37 7.98
C LEU A 138 -3.97 23.26 7.60
N TYR A 139 -3.66 22.75 6.43
CA TYR A 139 -2.28 22.43 6.03
C TYR A 139 -1.76 23.29 4.86
N GLY A 140 -2.59 24.15 4.27
CA GLY A 140 -2.20 25.01 3.15
C GLY A 140 -1.80 24.23 1.89
N ILE A 141 -2.32 23.01 1.71
CA ILE A 141 -2.05 22.15 0.57
C ILE A 141 -3.23 22.14 -0.40
N ASN A 142 -2.95 21.99 -1.68
CA ASN A 142 -3.99 21.91 -2.72
C ASN A 142 -4.28 20.42 -3.03
N LEU A 143 -5.07 19.77 -2.17
CA LEU A 143 -5.60 18.44 -2.46
C LEU A 143 -6.80 18.58 -3.40
N THR A 144 -6.69 18.02 -4.60
CA THR A 144 -7.77 18.07 -5.60
C THR A 144 -8.65 16.83 -5.58
N ASP A 145 -8.27 15.79 -4.83
CA ASP A 145 -9.08 14.58 -4.64
C ASP A 145 -8.58 13.74 -3.45
N THR A 146 -9.48 13.11 -2.74
CA THR A 146 -9.22 12.12 -1.70
C THR A 146 -10.06 10.88 -1.96
#